data_abd04bc97f9024472097f241e7cce54a
#
_entry.id   abd04bc97f9024472097f241e7cce54a
#
_cell.length_a   1.000
_cell.length_b   1.000
_cell.length_c   1.000
_cell.angle_alpha   90.00
_cell.angle_beta   90.00
_cell.angle_gamma   90.00
#
_symmetry.space_group_name_H-M   'P 1'
#
loop_
_entity.id
_entity.type
_entity.pdbx_description
1 polymer ?
#
loop_
_entity_poly.entity_id
_entity_poly.type
_entity_poly.pdbx_seq_one_letter_code
_entity_poly.pdbx_strand_id
1 'polypeptide(L)'
;MRQCMDMDNLHNRLKRVDGQIKAIDRMIEQDVPCEDIIIQINAAKTALHKIGHVVLEGHLNHCVKDGIEHGDAEKTIADFAKAVEYFSRL
;
A
#
# COMPACT_ATOMS: atom_id res chain seq x y z
N MET A 1 -12.70 10.43 -0.23
CA MET A 1 -11.53 9.53 -0.18
C MET A 1 -11.69 8.28 -1.02
N ARG A 2 -12.84 7.63 -0.97
CA ARG A 2 -13.08 6.42 -1.78
C ARG A 2 -12.97 6.66 -3.28
N GLN A 3 -13.38 7.82 -3.77
CA GLN A 3 -13.27 8.14 -5.19
C GLN A 3 -11.83 8.34 -5.67
N CYS A 4 -10.86 8.38 -4.77
CA CYS A 4 -9.44 8.42 -5.10
C CYS A 4 -8.87 7.03 -5.40
N MET A 5 -9.63 5.98 -5.16
CA MET A 5 -9.16 4.60 -5.17
C MET A 5 -9.89 3.76 -6.21
N ASP A 6 -9.13 2.93 -6.91
CA ASP A 6 -9.68 1.82 -7.67
C ASP A 6 -9.89 0.65 -6.69
N MET A 7 -11.10 0.56 -6.14
CA MET A 7 -11.42 -0.40 -5.08
C MET A 7 -11.18 -1.85 -5.50
N ASP A 8 -11.60 -2.21 -6.72
CA ASP A 8 -11.45 -3.59 -7.19
C ASP A 8 -9.98 -3.97 -7.35
N ASN A 9 -9.18 -3.08 -7.91
CA ASN A 9 -7.74 -3.31 -8.07
C ASN A 9 -7.08 -3.47 -6.70
N LEU A 10 -7.39 -2.61 -5.74
CA LEU A 10 -6.82 -2.67 -4.39
C LEU A 10 -7.24 -3.93 -3.64
N HIS A 11 -8.51 -4.32 -3.72
CA HIS A 11 -8.99 -5.55 -3.09
C HIS A 11 -8.29 -6.79 -3.68
N ASN A 12 -8.10 -6.84 -4.99
CA ASN A 12 -7.41 -7.96 -5.64
C ASN A 12 -5.95 -8.04 -5.20
N ARG A 13 -5.27 -6.90 -5.08
CA ARG A 13 -3.89 -6.83 -4.59
C ARG A 13 -3.79 -7.27 -3.13
N LEU A 14 -4.73 -6.83 -2.28
CA LEU A 14 -4.78 -7.23 -0.88
C LEU A 14 -5.03 -8.73 -0.71
N LYS A 15 -5.89 -9.32 -1.54
CA LYS A 15 -6.11 -10.77 -1.53
C LYS A 15 -4.84 -11.55 -1.83
N ARG A 16 -4.01 -11.04 -2.76
CA ARG A 16 -2.72 -11.66 -3.08
C ARG A 16 -1.77 -11.60 -1.89
N VAL A 17 -1.69 -10.44 -1.22
CA VAL A 17 -0.84 -10.28 -0.03
C VAL A 17 -1.34 -11.19 1.10
N ASP A 18 -2.64 -11.28 1.31
CA ASP A 18 -3.24 -12.18 2.29
C ASP A 18 -2.83 -13.64 2.02
N GLY A 19 -2.89 -14.06 0.76
CA GLY A 19 -2.42 -15.39 0.35
C GLY A 19 -0.94 -15.61 0.58
N GLN A 20 -0.11 -14.59 0.35
CA GLN A 20 1.32 -14.64 0.62
C GLN A 20 1.62 -14.79 2.11
N ILE A 21 0.88 -14.07 2.96
CA ILE A 21 1.02 -14.16 4.43
C ILE A 21 0.67 -15.56 4.90
N LYS A 22 -0.43 -16.11 4.41
CA LYS A 22 -0.84 -17.49 4.74
C LYS A 22 0.19 -18.51 4.27
N ALA A 23 0.80 -18.30 3.11
CA ALA A 23 1.86 -19.17 2.61
C ALA A 23 3.10 -19.10 3.50
N ILE A 24 3.49 -17.91 3.97
CA ILE A 24 4.62 -17.74 4.90
C ILE A 24 4.35 -18.50 6.20
N ASP A 25 3.14 -18.42 6.73
CA ASP A 25 2.75 -19.14 7.94
C ASP A 25 2.92 -20.66 7.74
N ARG A 26 2.46 -21.20 6.61
CA ARG A 26 2.66 -22.62 6.29
C ARG A 26 4.13 -22.99 6.14
N MET A 27 4.95 -22.11 5.55
CA MET A 27 6.39 -22.37 5.39
C MET A 27 7.08 -22.51 6.74
N ILE A 28 6.70 -21.66 7.71
CA ILE A 28 7.22 -21.74 9.08
C ILE A 28 6.83 -23.07 9.73
N GLU A 29 5.57 -23.48 9.57
CA GLU A 29 5.05 -24.75 10.09
C GLU A 29 5.77 -25.97 9.48
N GLN A 30 6.13 -25.88 8.19
CA GLN A 30 6.74 -26.97 7.43
C GLN A 30 8.27 -27.02 7.52
N ASP A 31 8.85 -26.17 8.36
CA ASP A 31 10.31 -26.12 8.55
C ASP A 31 11.06 -25.85 7.24
N VAL A 32 10.53 -24.98 6.41
CA VAL A 32 11.20 -24.53 5.17
C VAL A 32 12.46 -23.73 5.54
N PRO A 33 13.55 -23.82 4.74
CA PRO A 33 14.77 -23.06 5.04
C PRO A 33 14.53 -21.57 5.27
N CYS A 34 15.24 -21.01 6.27
CA CYS A 34 15.04 -19.61 6.70
C CYS A 34 15.21 -18.63 5.54
N GLU A 35 16.19 -18.84 4.67
CA GLU A 35 16.42 -17.95 3.52
C GLU A 35 15.25 -17.91 2.56
N ASP A 36 14.54 -19.02 2.38
CA ASP A 36 13.34 -19.05 1.52
C ASP A 36 12.18 -18.30 2.15
N ILE A 37 12.03 -18.40 3.47
CA ILE A 37 11.03 -17.66 4.22
C ILE A 37 11.28 -16.14 4.12
N ILE A 38 12.53 -15.72 4.29
CA ILE A 38 12.91 -14.31 4.18
C ILE A 38 12.64 -13.76 2.78
N ILE A 39 12.91 -14.54 1.74
CA ILE A 39 12.61 -14.17 0.36
C ILE A 39 11.10 -13.93 0.19
N GLN A 40 10.26 -14.79 0.75
CA GLN A 40 8.81 -14.65 0.67
C GLN A 40 8.30 -13.45 1.47
N ILE A 41 8.90 -13.16 2.61
CA ILE A 41 8.57 -11.96 3.40
C ILE A 41 8.89 -10.71 2.59
N ASN A 42 10.05 -10.67 1.93
CA ASN A 42 10.42 -9.54 1.08
C ASN A 42 9.44 -9.36 -0.09
N ALA A 43 8.99 -10.46 -0.69
CA ALA A 43 8.00 -10.41 -1.77
C ALA A 43 6.66 -9.83 -1.28
N ALA A 44 6.19 -10.25 -0.10
CA ALA A 44 4.96 -9.73 0.51
C ALA A 44 5.11 -8.24 0.85
N LYS A 45 6.24 -7.83 1.40
CA LYS A 45 6.54 -6.43 1.68
C LYS A 45 6.48 -5.58 0.41
N THR A 46 7.11 -6.06 -0.68
CA THR A 46 7.13 -5.36 -1.97
C THR A 46 5.72 -5.21 -2.53
N ALA A 47 4.91 -6.26 -2.44
CA ALA A 47 3.51 -6.23 -2.88
C ALA A 47 2.70 -5.21 -2.07
N LEU A 48 2.90 -5.17 -0.76
CA LEU A 48 2.21 -4.21 0.12
C LEU A 48 2.67 -2.78 -0.15
N HIS A 49 3.96 -2.57 -0.39
CA HIS A 49 4.50 -1.27 -0.79
C HIS A 49 3.83 -0.77 -2.08
N LYS A 50 3.64 -1.66 -3.05
CA LYS A 50 2.96 -1.32 -4.32
C LYS A 50 1.51 -0.88 -4.07
N ILE A 51 0.81 -1.52 -3.13
CA ILE A 51 -0.54 -1.09 -2.73
C ILE A 51 -0.49 0.33 -2.17
N GLY A 52 0.47 0.63 -1.31
CA GLY A 52 0.67 1.98 -0.79
C GLY A 52 0.91 3.01 -1.90
N HIS A 53 1.71 2.64 -2.90
CA HIS A 53 1.97 3.50 -4.06
C HIS A 53 0.70 3.77 -4.87
N VAL A 54 -0.13 2.76 -5.10
CA VAL A 54 -1.40 2.92 -5.82
C VAL A 54 -2.33 3.86 -5.07
N VAL A 55 -2.44 3.71 -3.75
CA VAL A 55 -3.26 4.60 -2.91
C VAL A 55 -2.74 6.03 -2.97
N LEU A 56 -1.43 6.22 -2.80
CA LEU A 56 -0.83 7.56 -2.80
C LEU A 56 -1.02 8.27 -4.15
N GLU A 57 -0.82 7.55 -5.25
CA GLU A 57 -0.97 8.09 -6.60
C GLU A 57 -2.42 8.48 -6.88
N GLY A 58 -3.38 7.64 -6.50
CA GLY A 58 -4.80 7.96 -6.64
C GLY A 58 -5.20 9.15 -5.80
N HIS A 59 -4.66 9.25 -4.58
CA HIS A 59 -4.88 10.39 -3.70
C HIS A 59 -4.35 11.69 -4.31
N LEU A 60 -3.13 11.65 -4.87
CA LEU A 60 -2.54 12.82 -5.55
C LEU A 60 -3.38 13.26 -6.76
N ASN A 61 -3.76 12.32 -7.61
CA ASN A 61 -4.44 12.63 -8.88
C ASN A 61 -5.87 13.12 -8.71
N HIS A 62 -6.52 12.80 -7.59
CA HIS A 62 -7.91 13.16 -7.35
C HIS A 62 -8.07 14.03 -6.10
N CYS A 63 -7.82 13.49 -4.92
CA CYS A 63 -8.15 14.18 -3.66
C CYS A 63 -7.26 15.39 -3.41
N VAL A 64 -5.97 15.29 -3.71
CA VAL A 64 -5.04 16.41 -3.51
C VAL A 64 -5.32 17.51 -4.53
N LYS A 65 -5.51 17.13 -5.79
CA LYS A 65 -5.85 18.09 -6.85
C LYS A 65 -7.14 18.84 -6.52
N ASP A 66 -8.19 18.10 -6.15
CA ASP A 66 -9.48 18.68 -5.78
C ASP A 66 -9.37 19.61 -4.56
N GLY A 67 -8.63 19.18 -3.55
CA GLY A 67 -8.40 19.97 -2.34
C GLY A 67 -7.67 21.30 -2.61
N ILE A 68 -6.73 21.31 -3.54
CA ILE A 68 -6.01 22.53 -3.93
C ILE A 68 -6.92 23.45 -4.73
N GLU A 69 -7.68 22.91 -5.68
CA GLU A 69 -8.52 23.71 -6.58
C GLU A 69 -9.81 24.20 -5.92
N HIS A 70 -10.42 23.39 -5.06
CA HIS A 70 -11.78 23.63 -4.56
C HIS A 70 -11.93 23.58 -3.03
N GLY A 71 -10.85 23.32 -2.31
CA GLY A 71 -10.86 23.18 -0.86
C GLY A 71 -9.84 24.07 -0.17
N ASP A 72 -9.36 23.61 0.99
CA ASP A 72 -8.28 24.26 1.76
C ASP A 72 -6.93 23.75 1.26
N ALA A 73 -6.28 24.55 0.42
CA ALA A 73 -5.01 24.18 -0.19
C ALA A 73 -3.91 23.91 0.83
N GLU A 74 -3.81 24.74 1.87
CA GLU A 74 -2.78 24.57 2.91
C GLU A 74 -2.95 23.26 3.67
N LYS A 75 -4.17 22.96 4.08
CA LYS A 75 -4.50 21.71 4.76
C LYS A 75 -4.24 20.51 3.86
N THR A 76 -4.65 20.60 2.60
CA THR A 76 -4.47 19.53 1.62
C THR A 76 -2.99 19.21 1.41
N ILE A 77 -2.15 20.23 1.27
CA ILE A 77 -0.70 20.06 1.10
C ILE A 77 -0.10 19.44 2.37
N ALA A 78 -0.48 19.90 3.55
CA ALA A 78 0.03 19.36 4.82
C ALA A 78 -0.35 17.88 4.98
N ASP A 79 -1.59 17.52 4.66
CA ASP A 79 -2.06 16.14 4.73
C ASP A 79 -1.32 15.24 3.73
N PHE A 80 -1.06 15.75 2.53
CA PHE A 80 -0.30 15.00 1.53
C PHE A 80 1.15 14.82 1.96
N ALA A 81 1.79 15.85 2.51
CA ALA A 81 3.15 15.75 3.04
C ALA A 81 3.25 14.66 4.11
N LYS A 82 2.24 14.55 4.97
CA LYS A 82 2.16 13.50 5.98
C LYS A 82 2.03 12.11 5.35
N ALA A 83 1.20 11.97 4.32
CA ALA A 83 1.05 10.72 3.59
C ALA A 83 2.37 10.28 2.94
N VAL A 84 3.10 11.21 2.32
CA VAL A 84 4.41 10.95 1.73
C VAL A 84 5.42 10.50 2.80
N GLU A 85 5.43 11.15 3.96
CA GLU A 85 6.31 10.78 5.05
C GLU A 85 6.09 9.32 5.48
N TYR A 86 4.84 8.93 5.71
CA TYR A 86 4.52 7.55 6.07
C TYR A 86 4.80 6.57 4.94
N PHE A 87 4.51 6.94 3.71
CA PHE A 87 4.83 6.11 2.56
C PHE A 87 6.34 5.83 2.47
N SER A 88 7.17 6.81 2.78
CA SER A 88 8.63 6.65 2.73
C SER A 88 9.18 5.64 3.75
N ARG A 89 8.37 5.26 4.74
CA ARG A 89 8.73 4.26 5.75
C ARG A 89 8.35 2.83 5.36
N LEU A 90 7.66 2.67 4.28
CA LEU A 90 7.26 1.33 3.83
C LEU A 90 8.47 0.49 3.31
#